data_87af09804f1746062d0f44f04058d5f3
#
_entry.id   87af09804f1746062d0f44f04058d5f3
#
_cell.length_a   1.000
_cell.length_b   1.000
_cell.length_c   1.000
_cell.angle_alpha   90.00
_cell.angle_beta   90.00
_cell.angle_gamma   90.00
#
_symmetry.space_group_name_H-M   'P 1'
#
loop_
_entity.id
_entity.type
_entity.pdbx_description
1 polymer ?
#
loop_
_entity_poly.entity_id
_entity_poly.type
_entity_poly.pdbx_seq_one_letter_code
_entity_poly.pdbx_strand_id
1 'polypeptide(L)'
;MDHTPPPFWQEVYPVRSYDVDARGRLSVIAICNFLQDAAGCHAHALGVSIDQLRPLHLTWVLIRMRLELTHDLAWQDRMTLQTWPSHQERLISQRDFLLSDGEGREVGCCITSWVLMDLQRWRPQRLAALPKPLPMPDRPRALATSPAKLDAPEGVTHEQAFRVGHRDLDRNGHVNNVRYVEWALETVPIQVLNTCRLDTLDINFTGEAFHDEEVTAASQPLDEHKPVFQHVIRRRGNGDDLARAKTVWQPLS
;
A
#
# COMPACT_ATOMS: atom_id res chain seq x y z
N MET A 1 -28.63 14.82 -15.07
CA MET A 1 -27.36 15.57 -14.95
C MET A 1 -26.24 14.60 -15.25
N ASP A 2 -25.54 14.84 -16.34
CA ASP A 2 -24.42 13.98 -16.76
C ASP A 2 -23.23 14.29 -15.82
N HIS A 3 -23.12 13.51 -14.75
CA HIS A 3 -22.00 13.63 -13.83
C HIS A 3 -20.78 12.93 -14.44
N THR A 4 -19.99 13.69 -15.18
CA THR A 4 -18.64 13.23 -15.54
C THR A 4 -17.88 13.01 -14.23
N PRO A 5 -17.38 11.79 -13.95
CA PRO A 5 -16.66 11.54 -12.71
C PRO A 5 -15.38 12.37 -12.63
N PRO A 6 -14.98 12.83 -11.45
CA PRO A 6 -13.80 13.68 -11.31
C PRO A 6 -12.55 12.96 -11.79
N PRO A 7 -11.63 13.64 -12.51
CA PRO A 7 -10.40 12.99 -13.00
C PRO A 7 -9.41 12.66 -11.87
N PHE A 8 -9.57 13.25 -10.70
CA PHE A 8 -8.85 12.95 -9.46
C PHE A 8 -9.80 12.99 -8.27
N TRP A 9 -9.42 12.35 -7.18
CA TRP A 9 -10.16 12.33 -5.92
C TRP A 9 -9.37 13.08 -4.86
N GLN A 10 -10.08 13.79 -3.99
CA GLN A 10 -9.50 14.45 -2.83
C GLN A 10 -10.36 14.15 -1.60
N GLU A 11 -9.70 13.81 -0.50
CA GLU A 11 -10.34 13.55 0.81
C GLU A 11 -9.49 14.18 1.91
N VAL A 12 -10.14 14.55 3.00
CA VAL A 12 -9.47 15.08 4.21
C VAL A 12 -9.68 14.12 5.36
N TYR A 13 -8.61 13.54 5.85
CA TYR A 13 -8.59 12.59 6.96
C TYR A 13 -8.13 13.31 8.24
N PRO A 14 -8.98 13.43 9.27
CA PRO A 14 -8.53 13.86 10.59
C PRO A 14 -7.71 12.75 11.24
N VAL A 15 -6.54 13.08 11.78
CA VAL A 15 -5.70 12.14 12.53
C VAL A 15 -6.32 11.88 13.90
N ARG A 16 -6.82 10.69 14.12
CA ARG A 16 -7.52 10.30 15.36
C ARG A 16 -6.57 9.59 16.31
N SER A 17 -6.96 9.47 17.57
CA SER A 17 -6.12 8.84 18.62
C SER A 17 -5.74 7.40 18.35
N TYR A 18 -6.51 6.67 17.54
CA TYR A 18 -6.22 5.29 17.14
C TYR A 18 -5.46 5.17 15.80
N ASP A 19 -5.23 6.29 15.11
CA ASP A 19 -4.44 6.35 13.88
C ASP A 19 -2.95 6.61 14.17
N VAL A 20 -2.59 6.91 15.42
CA VAL A 20 -1.22 7.24 15.80
C VAL A 20 -0.47 6.05 16.40
N ASP A 21 0.86 6.08 16.25
CA ASP A 21 1.79 5.14 16.88
C ASP A 21 2.05 5.50 18.37
N ALA A 22 2.91 4.74 19.03
CA ALA A 22 3.27 4.93 20.44
C ALA A 22 3.95 6.30 20.72
N ARG A 23 4.41 7.01 19.69
CA ARG A 23 4.99 8.35 19.76
C ARG A 23 3.96 9.46 19.53
N GLY A 24 2.68 9.09 19.29
CA GLY A 24 1.62 10.03 18.96
C GLY A 24 1.68 10.57 17.52
N ARG A 25 2.39 9.89 16.62
CA ARG A 25 2.53 10.23 15.20
C ARG A 25 1.67 9.34 14.33
N LEU A 26 1.11 9.91 13.25
CA LEU A 26 0.29 9.17 12.29
C LEU A 26 1.04 7.93 11.81
N SER A 27 0.47 6.77 12.07
CA SER A 27 1.11 5.49 11.79
C SER A 27 1.11 5.19 10.29
N VAL A 28 2.13 4.48 9.83
CA VAL A 28 2.22 4.00 8.43
C VAL A 28 1.01 3.16 8.07
N ILE A 29 0.49 2.38 9.02
CA ILE A 29 -0.69 1.53 8.84
C ILE A 29 -1.96 2.37 8.59
N ALA A 30 -2.14 3.45 9.34
CA ALA A 30 -3.26 4.38 9.12
C ALA A 30 -3.13 5.08 7.75
N ILE A 31 -1.91 5.52 7.37
CA ILE A 31 -1.66 6.08 6.02
C ILE A 31 -2.07 5.07 4.94
N CYS A 32 -1.62 3.82 5.03
CA CYS A 32 -1.98 2.78 4.06
C CYS A 32 -3.50 2.53 4.00
N ASN A 33 -4.20 2.58 5.13
CA ASN A 33 -5.67 2.48 5.16
C ASN A 33 -6.33 3.67 4.44
N PHE A 34 -5.85 4.90 4.65
CA PHE A 34 -6.38 6.09 3.97
C PHE A 34 -6.10 6.05 2.46
N LEU A 35 -4.92 5.57 2.03
CA LEU A 35 -4.61 5.36 0.62
C LEU A 35 -5.60 4.38 -0.03
N GLN A 36 -5.86 3.26 0.64
CA GLN A 36 -6.79 2.23 0.17
C GLN A 36 -8.23 2.74 0.08
N ASP A 37 -8.68 3.49 1.09
CA ASP A 37 -10.02 4.08 1.15
C ASP A 37 -10.23 5.09 0.01
N ALA A 38 -9.34 6.08 -0.12
CA ALA A 38 -9.43 7.09 -1.18
C ALA A 38 -9.39 6.47 -2.58
N ALA A 39 -8.54 5.44 -2.80
CA ALA A 39 -8.50 4.71 -4.06
C ALA A 39 -9.83 4.01 -4.36
N GLY A 40 -10.42 3.39 -3.34
CA GLY A 40 -11.72 2.71 -3.42
C GLY A 40 -12.87 3.66 -3.73
N CYS A 41 -12.94 4.80 -3.03
CA CYS A 41 -13.92 5.86 -3.26
C CYS A 41 -13.82 6.41 -4.69
N HIS A 42 -12.60 6.71 -5.15
CA HIS A 42 -12.42 7.19 -6.53
C HIS A 42 -12.78 6.13 -7.56
N ALA A 43 -12.35 4.87 -7.38
CA ALA A 43 -12.73 3.77 -8.28
C ALA A 43 -14.25 3.59 -8.35
N HIS A 44 -14.96 3.76 -7.21
CA HIS A 44 -16.41 3.71 -7.16
C HIS A 44 -17.04 4.86 -7.97
N ALA A 45 -16.57 6.09 -7.79
CA ALA A 45 -17.03 7.25 -8.56
C ALA A 45 -16.80 7.09 -10.07
N LEU A 46 -15.70 6.42 -10.45
CA LEU A 46 -15.36 6.12 -11.85
C LEU A 46 -16.19 4.95 -12.44
N GLY A 47 -16.95 4.21 -11.63
CA GLY A 47 -17.73 3.05 -12.10
C GLY A 47 -16.88 1.79 -12.31
N VAL A 48 -15.71 1.68 -11.67
CA VAL A 48 -14.75 0.59 -11.81
C VAL A 48 -14.26 0.05 -10.44
N SER A 49 -15.04 0.22 -9.38
CA SER A 49 -14.74 -0.42 -8.08
C SER A 49 -14.85 -1.94 -8.16
N ILE A 50 -14.30 -2.63 -7.18
CA ILE A 50 -14.37 -4.10 -7.08
C ILE A 50 -15.81 -4.58 -7.17
N ASP A 51 -16.76 -3.94 -6.45
CA ASP A 51 -18.17 -4.32 -6.47
C ASP A 51 -18.82 -4.14 -7.85
N GLN A 52 -18.41 -3.10 -8.59
CA GLN A 52 -18.91 -2.83 -9.94
C GLN A 52 -18.29 -3.73 -11.01
N LEU A 53 -17.07 -4.21 -10.79
CA LEU A 53 -16.35 -5.12 -11.71
C LEU A 53 -16.70 -6.59 -11.48
N ARG A 54 -17.06 -6.98 -10.24
CA ARG A 54 -17.39 -8.38 -9.88
C ARG A 54 -18.47 -9.02 -10.75
N PRO A 55 -19.58 -8.35 -11.13
CA PRO A 55 -20.56 -8.92 -12.05
C PRO A 55 -20.01 -9.19 -13.45
N LEU A 56 -18.89 -8.53 -13.82
CA LEU A 56 -18.18 -8.75 -15.08
C LEU A 56 -17.06 -9.80 -14.92
N HIS A 57 -17.01 -10.50 -13.79
CA HIS A 57 -15.93 -11.43 -13.42
C HIS A 57 -14.54 -10.80 -13.42
N LEU A 58 -14.44 -9.52 -13.08
CA LEU A 58 -13.21 -8.77 -13.01
C LEU A 58 -12.96 -8.26 -11.58
N THR A 59 -11.69 -8.13 -11.22
CA THR A 59 -11.28 -7.48 -9.98
C THR A 59 -9.93 -6.78 -10.14
N TRP A 60 -9.65 -5.83 -9.24
CA TRP A 60 -8.33 -5.22 -9.12
C TRP A 60 -7.47 -5.98 -8.13
N VAL A 61 -6.22 -6.22 -8.48
CA VAL A 61 -5.19 -6.77 -7.60
C VAL A 61 -4.04 -5.77 -7.49
N LEU A 62 -3.74 -5.33 -6.28
CA LEU A 62 -2.58 -4.51 -5.97
C LEU A 62 -1.33 -5.41 -6.03
N ILE A 63 -0.37 -5.02 -6.86
CA ILE A 63 0.86 -5.81 -7.02
C ILE A 63 2.09 -5.11 -6.46
N ARG A 64 2.11 -3.77 -6.39
CA ARG A 64 3.25 -3.01 -5.86
C ARG A 64 2.78 -1.68 -5.28
N MET A 65 3.50 -1.22 -4.27
CA MET A 65 3.35 0.12 -3.69
C MET A 65 4.72 0.67 -3.34
N ARG A 66 4.91 1.96 -3.59
CA ARG A 66 6.02 2.77 -3.07
C ARG A 66 5.43 3.98 -2.37
N LEU A 67 5.79 4.15 -1.10
CA LEU A 67 5.40 5.27 -0.25
C LEU A 67 6.67 5.97 0.21
N GLU A 68 6.73 7.30 0.03
CA GLU A 68 7.80 8.16 0.56
C GLU A 68 7.15 9.18 1.50
N LEU A 69 7.74 9.35 2.69
CA LEU A 69 7.25 10.24 3.73
C LEU A 69 8.32 11.27 4.08
N THR A 70 7.94 12.54 4.13
CA THR A 70 8.84 13.67 4.41
C THR A 70 8.65 14.23 5.81
N HIS A 71 7.42 14.21 6.33
CA HIS A 71 7.04 14.76 7.63
C HIS A 71 6.07 13.85 8.35
N ASP A 72 6.11 13.92 9.68
CA ASP A 72 5.14 13.25 10.54
C ASP A 72 3.96 14.19 10.84
N LEU A 73 2.75 13.63 10.87
CA LEU A 73 1.56 14.27 11.40
C LEU A 73 1.29 13.74 12.81
N ALA A 74 0.74 14.60 13.68
CA ALA A 74 0.37 14.23 15.04
C ALA A 74 -1.15 14.02 15.19
N TRP A 75 -1.55 13.48 16.32
CA TRP A 75 -2.95 13.44 16.71
C TRP A 75 -3.58 14.83 16.65
N GLN A 76 -4.81 14.95 16.14
CA GLN A 76 -5.59 16.15 15.84
C GLN A 76 -5.17 16.93 14.57
N ASP A 77 -4.07 16.59 13.94
CA ASP A 77 -3.76 17.15 12.64
C ASP A 77 -4.76 16.68 11.57
N ARG A 78 -4.70 17.28 10.40
CA ARG A 78 -5.48 16.90 9.23
C ARG A 78 -4.55 16.56 8.08
N MET A 79 -4.82 15.45 7.43
CA MET A 79 -4.15 15.06 6.20
C MET A 79 -5.10 15.21 5.02
N THR A 80 -4.72 16.01 4.04
CA THR A 80 -5.38 16.04 2.73
C THR A 80 -4.70 15.04 1.83
N LEU A 81 -5.47 14.12 1.27
CA LEU A 81 -5.00 13.09 0.35
C LEU A 81 -5.64 13.31 -1.01
N GLN A 82 -4.82 13.45 -2.04
CA GLN A 82 -5.23 13.47 -3.44
C GLN A 82 -4.78 12.21 -4.14
N THR A 83 -5.61 11.64 -5.04
CA THR A 83 -5.25 10.46 -5.82
C THR A 83 -5.85 10.48 -7.22
N TRP A 84 -5.11 9.95 -8.18
CA TRP A 84 -5.52 9.87 -9.60
C TRP A 84 -4.86 8.67 -10.30
N PRO A 85 -5.50 8.08 -11.33
CA PRO A 85 -4.82 7.21 -12.26
C PRO A 85 -3.76 8.03 -13.02
N SER A 86 -2.52 7.55 -13.05
CA SER A 86 -1.38 8.37 -13.48
C SER A 86 -0.61 7.79 -14.65
N HIS A 87 -0.63 6.46 -14.81
CA HIS A 87 0.05 5.77 -15.90
C HIS A 87 -0.64 4.45 -16.21
N GLN A 88 -0.71 4.11 -17.48
CA GLN A 88 -1.30 2.86 -17.96
C GLN A 88 -0.39 2.19 -18.98
N GLU A 89 -0.10 0.92 -18.73
CA GLU A 89 0.47 0.00 -19.68
C GLU A 89 -0.58 -1.06 -20.04
N ARG A 90 -0.23 -1.99 -20.94
CA ARG A 90 -1.16 -3.00 -21.43
C ARG A 90 -1.91 -3.78 -20.32
N LEU A 91 -1.26 -4.09 -19.23
CA LEU A 91 -1.77 -4.92 -18.12
C LEU A 91 -1.75 -4.19 -16.78
N ILE A 92 -1.00 -3.10 -16.64
CA ILE A 92 -0.74 -2.42 -15.37
C ILE A 92 -1.36 -1.02 -15.42
N SER A 93 -2.12 -0.70 -14.39
CA SER A 93 -2.59 0.65 -14.10
C SER A 93 -1.87 1.16 -12.86
N GLN A 94 -1.25 2.34 -12.95
CA GLN A 94 -0.66 3.02 -11.80
C GLN A 94 -1.59 4.11 -11.30
N ARG A 95 -1.55 4.32 -9.99
CA ARG A 95 -2.29 5.36 -9.28
C ARG A 95 -1.32 6.09 -8.38
N ASP A 96 -1.31 7.40 -8.52
CA ASP A 96 -0.49 8.30 -7.73
C ASP A 96 -1.30 8.90 -6.58
N PHE A 97 -0.60 9.25 -5.51
CA PHE A 97 -1.15 9.89 -4.33
C PHE A 97 -0.21 11.00 -3.88
N LEU A 98 -0.80 12.10 -3.47
CA LEU A 98 -0.12 13.22 -2.83
C LEU A 98 -0.77 13.45 -1.46
N LEU A 99 0.05 13.48 -0.41
CA LEU A 99 -0.35 13.70 0.96
C LEU A 99 0.16 15.07 1.40
N SER A 100 -0.71 15.90 1.97
CA SER A 100 -0.35 17.20 2.52
C SER A 100 -1.00 17.41 3.87
N ASP A 101 -0.41 18.27 4.69
CA ASP A 101 -0.96 18.69 5.98
C ASP A 101 -2.09 19.73 5.82
N GLY A 102 -2.61 20.23 6.95
CA GLY A 102 -3.65 21.26 6.97
C GLY A 102 -3.23 22.61 6.41
N GLU A 103 -1.93 22.86 6.23
CA GLU A 103 -1.34 24.08 5.65
C GLU A 103 -0.95 23.89 4.18
N GLY A 104 -1.16 22.68 3.64
CA GLY A 104 -0.83 22.34 2.26
C GLY A 104 0.64 21.96 2.03
N ARG A 105 1.45 21.77 3.09
CA ARG A 105 2.82 21.28 2.98
C ARG A 105 2.79 19.77 2.65
N GLU A 106 3.67 19.35 1.79
CA GLU A 106 3.77 17.92 1.42
C GLU A 106 4.25 17.08 2.61
N VAL A 107 3.47 16.06 2.95
CA VAL A 107 3.75 15.05 3.98
C VAL A 107 4.35 13.80 3.37
N GLY A 108 4.00 13.52 2.14
CA GLY A 108 4.51 12.37 1.40
C GLY A 108 3.79 12.11 0.10
N CYS A 109 4.31 11.14 -0.63
CA CYS A 109 3.79 10.70 -1.92
C CYS A 109 3.73 9.17 -1.99
N CYS A 110 2.80 8.64 -2.79
CA CYS A 110 2.73 7.21 -3.03
C CYS A 110 2.40 6.90 -4.48
N ILE A 111 2.93 5.79 -4.98
CA ILE A 111 2.50 5.16 -6.24
C ILE A 111 2.10 3.72 -5.95
N THR A 112 0.95 3.33 -6.46
CA THR A 112 0.49 1.93 -6.45
C THR A 112 0.37 1.40 -7.88
N SER A 113 0.66 0.11 -8.07
CA SER A 113 0.52 -0.59 -9.35
C SER A 113 -0.50 -1.69 -9.22
N TRP A 114 -1.48 -1.70 -10.12
CA TRP A 114 -2.63 -2.58 -10.11
C TRP A 114 -2.72 -3.38 -11.40
N VAL A 115 -3.23 -4.60 -11.28
CA VAL A 115 -3.55 -5.48 -12.42
C VAL A 115 -5.05 -5.78 -12.39
N LEU A 116 -5.68 -5.72 -13.57
CA LEU A 116 -7.05 -6.19 -13.75
C LEU A 116 -7.01 -7.71 -13.89
N MET A 117 -7.72 -8.44 -13.03
CA MET A 117 -7.76 -9.91 -13.02
C MET A 117 -9.12 -10.43 -13.47
N ASP A 118 -9.11 -11.49 -14.27
CA ASP A 118 -10.28 -12.32 -14.58
C ASP A 118 -10.48 -13.34 -13.46
N LEU A 119 -11.61 -13.26 -12.76
CA LEU A 119 -11.94 -14.14 -11.63
C LEU A 119 -12.28 -15.58 -12.03
N GLN A 120 -12.65 -15.82 -13.29
CA GLN A 120 -12.97 -17.19 -13.78
C GLN A 120 -11.71 -17.95 -14.18
N ARG A 121 -10.78 -17.24 -14.83
CA ARG A 121 -9.54 -17.83 -15.36
C ARG A 121 -8.34 -17.62 -14.47
N TRP A 122 -8.47 -16.73 -13.48
CA TRP A 122 -7.41 -16.29 -12.57
C TRP A 122 -6.16 -15.81 -13.34
N ARG A 123 -6.39 -14.93 -14.33
CA ARG A 123 -5.33 -14.41 -15.22
C ARG A 123 -5.45 -12.90 -15.39
N PRO A 124 -4.32 -12.19 -15.54
CA PRO A 124 -4.33 -10.78 -15.87
C PRO A 124 -5.07 -10.50 -17.18
N GLN A 125 -5.91 -9.46 -17.17
CA GLN A 125 -6.63 -8.95 -18.31
C GLN A 125 -6.05 -7.61 -18.78
N ARG A 126 -6.22 -7.31 -20.06
CA ARG A 126 -5.87 -6.00 -20.60
C ARG A 126 -6.81 -4.94 -20.01
N LEU A 127 -6.29 -3.75 -19.75
CA LEU A 127 -7.10 -2.62 -19.23
C LEU A 127 -8.24 -2.23 -20.18
N ALA A 128 -8.13 -2.53 -21.46
CA ALA A 128 -9.22 -2.37 -22.44
C ALA A 128 -10.48 -3.21 -22.14
N ALA A 129 -10.40 -4.19 -21.23
CA ALA A 129 -11.56 -4.94 -20.75
C ALA A 129 -12.40 -4.18 -19.69
N LEU A 130 -11.92 -3.05 -19.19
CA LEU A 130 -12.70 -2.19 -18.31
C LEU A 130 -13.95 -1.65 -19.03
N PRO A 131 -15.10 -1.55 -18.33
CA PRO A 131 -16.34 -1.04 -18.92
C PRO A 131 -16.22 0.42 -19.35
N LYS A 132 -15.29 1.17 -18.76
CA LYS A 132 -14.97 2.57 -19.09
C LYS A 132 -13.46 2.77 -18.98
N PRO A 133 -12.86 3.62 -19.86
CA PRO A 133 -11.47 4.01 -19.70
C PRO A 133 -11.30 4.83 -18.40
N LEU A 134 -10.16 4.64 -17.73
CA LEU A 134 -9.82 5.48 -16.60
C LEU A 134 -9.40 6.87 -17.10
N PRO A 135 -9.76 7.94 -16.39
CA PRO A 135 -9.29 9.28 -16.71
C PRO A 135 -7.77 9.35 -16.51
N MET A 136 -7.11 10.10 -17.40
CA MET A 136 -5.68 10.36 -17.29
C MET A 136 -5.51 11.88 -17.20
N PRO A 137 -5.59 12.46 -15.98
CA PRO A 137 -5.46 13.89 -15.80
C PRO A 137 -4.04 14.35 -16.19
N ASP A 138 -3.94 15.53 -16.77
CA ASP A 138 -2.65 16.18 -17.04
C ASP A 138 -2.07 16.72 -15.73
N ARG A 139 -1.41 15.84 -15.00
CA ARG A 139 -0.78 16.11 -13.69
C ARG A 139 0.61 15.48 -13.66
N PRO A 140 1.58 16.12 -12.99
CA PRO A 140 2.88 15.49 -12.76
C PRO A 140 2.74 14.20 -11.97
N ARG A 141 3.68 13.30 -12.16
CA ARG A 141 3.80 12.09 -11.33
C ARG A 141 4.11 12.48 -9.89
N ALA A 142 3.51 11.79 -8.93
CA ALA A 142 3.79 12.01 -7.52
C ALA A 142 5.24 11.64 -7.14
N LEU A 143 5.80 10.63 -7.80
CA LEU A 143 7.19 10.20 -7.63
C LEU A 143 7.87 10.04 -8.99
N ALA A 144 9.17 10.35 -9.05
CA ALA A 144 9.97 10.19 -10.26
C ALA A 144 10.15 8.72 -10.67
N THR A 145 10.14 7.80 -9.69
CA THR A 145 10.38 6.37 -9.90
C THR A 145 9.13 5.55 -9.57
N SER A 146 8.74 4.68 -10.49
CA SER A 146 7.67 3.71 -10.24
C SER A 146 8.14 2.59 -9.31
N PRO A 147 7.20 1.92 -8.56
CA PRO A 147 7.53 0.79 -7.71
C PRO A 147 8.22 -0.33 -8.50
N ALA A 148 9.42 -0.72 -8.08
CA ALA A 148 10.23 -1.75 -8.73
C ALA A 148 9.87 -3.16 -8.22
N LYS A 149 10.33 -4.20 -8.94
CA LYS A 149 10.32 -5.56 -8.43
C LYS A 149 11.42 -5.68 -7.38
N LEU A 150 11.07 -6.27 -6.24
CA LEU A 150 11.98 -6.54 -5.13
C LEU A 150 12.43 -8.01 -5.14
N ASP A 151 13.68 -8.24 -4.81
CA ASP A 151 14.20 -9.58 -4.53
C ASP A 151 13.88 -9.99 -3.09
N ALA A 152 13.91 -11.29 -2.79
CA ALA A 152 13.84 -11.78 -1.42
C ALA A 152 15.16 -11.50 -0.68
N PRO A 153 15.15 -11.32 0.65
CA PRO A 153 16.38 -11.23 1.42
C PRO A 153 17.20 -12.53 1.30
N GLU A 154 18.52 -12.40 1.21
CA GLU A 154 19.46 -13.53 1.13
C GLU A 154 19.65 -14.21 2.49
N GLY A 155 19.45 -13.46 3.58
CA GLY A 155 19.52 -13.92 4.96
C GLY A 155 18.32 -13.47 5.77
N VAL A 156 18.22 -13.95 7.00
CA VAL A 156 17.18 -13.57 7.96
C VAL A 156 17.84 -13.27 9.29
N THR A 157 17.58 -12.07 9.84
CA THR A 157 18.13 -11.63 11.13
C THR A 157 17.04 -11.55 12.20
N HIS A 158 15.83 -11.16 11.80
CA HIS A 158 14.66 -11.09 12.66
C HIS A 158 13.51 -11.81 12.00
N GLU A 159 12.80 -12.61 12.76
CA GLU A 159 11.67 -13.39 12.27
C GLU A 159 10.54 -13.38 13.30
N GLN A 160 9.30 -13.26 12.83
CA GLN A 160 8.09 -13.32 13.65
C GLN A 160 7.00 -14.12 12.92
N ALA A 161 6.34 -15.01 13.67
CA ALA A 161 5.23 -15.79 13.15
C ALA A 161 3.89 -15.16 13.53
N PHE A 162 2.95 -15.22 12.58
CA PHE A 162 1.58 -14.74 12.74
C PHE A 162 0.61 -15.82 12.30
N ARG A 163 -0.58 -15.82 12.91
CA ARG A 163 -1.71 -16.59 12.45
C ARG A 163 -2.78 -15.64 11.94
N VAL A 164 -3.23 -15.86 10.72
CA VAL A 164 -4.26 -15.02 10.08
C VAL A 164 -5.58 -15.17 10.84
N GLY A 165 -6.00 -14.08 11.49
CA GLY A 165 -7.29 -14.00 12.17
C GLY A 165 -8.37 -13.36 11.30
N HIS A 166 -9.63 -13.45 11.74
CA HIS A 166 -10.77 -12.83 11.03
C HIS A 166 -10.59 -11.32 10.81
N ARG A 167 -9.98 -10.60 11.76
CA ARG A 167 -9.72 -9.15 11.66
C ARG A 167 -8.73 -8.76 10.57
N ASP A 168 -7.95 -9.73 10.06
CA ASP A 168 -6.92 -9.48 9.07
C ASP A 168 -7.47 -9.57 7.64
N LEU A 169 -8.72 -10.06 7.50
CA LEU A 169 -9.36 -10.27 6.21
C LEU A 169 -10.01 -9.00 5.67
N ASP A 170 -9.93 -8.84 4.36
CA ASP A 170 -10.70 -7.87 3.60
C ASP A 170 -12.11 -8.41 3.22
N ARG A 171 -12.87 -7.61 2.47
CA ARG A 171 -14.21 -7.97 1.97
C ARG A 171 -14.23 -9.13 0.97
N ASN A 172 -13.07 -9.54 0.45
CA ASN A 172 -12.92 -10.68 -0.46
C ASN A 172 -12.59 -11.98 0.29
N GLY A 173 -12.38 -11.90 1.61
CA GLY A 173 -11.97 -13.03 2.44
C GLY A 173 -10.48 -13.35 2.37
N HIS A 174 -9.69 -12.47 1.77
CA HIS A 174 -8.23 -12.54 1.72
C HIS A 174 -7.62 -11.62 2.78
N VAL A 175 -6.38 -11.87 3.16
CA VAL A 175 -5.64 -10.95 4.02
C VAL A 175 -5.53 -9.58 3.35
N ASN A 176 -5.95 -8.53 4.07
CA ASN A 176 -5.83 -7.16 3.60
C ASN A 176 -4.36 -6.78 3.36
N ASN A 177 -4.06 -6.12 2.25
CA ASN A 177 -2.72 -5.71 1.87
C ASN A 177 -1.98 -4.92 2.96
N VAL A 178 -2.69 -4.14 3.78
CA VAL A 178 -2.12 -3.38 4.90
C VAL A 178 -1.54 -4.30 5.97
N ARG A 179 -2.05 -5.52 6.14
CA ARG A 179 -1.51 -6.50 7.11
C ARG A 179 -0.11 -6.97 6.74
N TYR A 180 0.19 -7.13 5.46
CA TYR A 180 1.54 -7.45 5.03
C TYR A 180 2.54 -6.32 5.34
N VAL A 181 2.10 -5.06 5.25
CA VAL A 181 2.89 -3.91 5.69
C VAL A 181 3.12 -3.98 7.20
N GLU A 182 2.07 -4.20 7.99
CA GLU A 182 2.15 -4.32 9.45
C GLU A 182 3.14 -5.43 9.85
N TRP A 183 3.00 -6.63 9.29
CA TRP A 183 3.89 -7.75 9.59
C TRP A 183 5.35 -7.50 9.18
N ALA A 184 5.58 -6.79 8.07
CA ALA A 184 6.93 -6.38 7.69
C ALA A 184 7.53 -5.43 8.73
N LEU A 185 6.77 -4.43 9.19
CA LEU A 185 7.22 -3.43 10.16
C LEU A 185 7.47 -4.05 11.55
N GLU A 186 6.73 -5.08 11.95
CA GLU A 186 6.95 -5.80 13.23
C GLU A 186 8.30 -6.52 13.27
N THR A 187 8.98 -6.72 12.15
CA THR A 187 10.34 -7.29 12.11
C THR A 187 11.45 -6.24 12.20
N VAL A 188 11.11 -4.95 12.27
CA VAL A 188 12.07 -3.87 12.46
C VAL A 188 12.46 -3.77 13.94
N PRO A 189 13.76 -3.63 14.27
CA PRO A 189 14.18 -3.50 15.67
C PRO A 189 13.49 -2.32 16.37
N ILE A 190 13.03 -2.56 17.61
CA ILE A 190 12.29 -1.55 18.40
C ILE A 190 13.07 -0.25 18.60
N GLN A 191 14.41 -0.31 18.62
CA GLN A 191 15.26 0.86 18.70
C GLN A 191 15.06 1.76 17.47
N VAL A 192 14.99 1.17 16.27
CA VAL A 192 14.73 1.90 15.02
C VAL A 192 13.33 2.52 15.05
N LEU A 193 12.31 1.73 15.42
CA LEU A 193 10.93 2.22 15.53
C LEU A 193 10.79 3.40 16.51
N ASN A 194 11.58 3.42 17.58
CA ASN A 194 11.54 4.47 18.59
C ASN A 194 12.34 5.73 18.24
N THR A 195 13.43 5.61 17.44
CA THR A 195 14.37 6.69 17.19
C THR A 195 14.40 7.18 15.75
N CYS A 196 13.70 6.49 14.84
CA CYS A 196 13.64 6.85 13.43
C CYS A 196 12.20 7.02 12.98
N ARG A 197 12.00 7.74 11.89
CA ARG A 197 10.75 7.76 11.10
C ARG A 197 10.96 6.94 9.82
N LEU A 198 9.89 6.38 9.31
CA LEU A 198 9.92 5.76 7.99
C LEU A 198 10.10 6.87 6.94
N ASP A 199 11.07 6.67 6.06
CA ASP A 199 11.32 7.54 4.90
C ASP A 199 10.71 6.93 3.62
N THR A 200 11.02 5.67 3.38
CA THR A 200 10.53 4.95 2.19
C THR A 200 10.06 3.55 2.55
N LEU A 201 8.92 3.17 2.00
CA LEU A 201 8.41 1.80 1.97
C LEU A 201 8.17 1.40 0.51
N ASP A 202 8.90 0.40 0.04
CA ASP A 202 8.57 -0.35 -1.17
C ASP A 202 7.98 -1.70 -0.78
N ILE A 203 6.87 -2.12 -1.38
CA ILE A 203 6.31 -3.45 -1.16
C ILE A 203 5.77 -4.06 -2.45
N ASN A 204 6.04 -5.34 -2.65
CA ASN A 204 5.47 -6.17 -3.72
C ASN A 204 4.59 -7.26 -3.09
N PHE A 205 3.36 -7.37 -3.57
CA PHE A 205 2.42 -8.42 -3.20
C PHE A 205 2.52 -9.53 -4.25
N THR A 206 2.86 -10.74 -3.83
CA THR A 206 3.17 -11.88 -4.70
C THR A 206 2.23 -13.05 -4.51
N GLY A 207 1.47 -13.06 -3.40
CA GLY A 207 0.51 -14.10 -3.07
C GLY A 207 -0.54 -13.61 -2.08
N GLU A 208 -1.56 -14.42 -1.90
CA GLU A 208 -2.67 -14.16 -0.98
C GLU A 208 -2.61 -15.14 0.18
N ALA A 209 -2.99 -14.72 1.38
CA ALA A 209 -3.19 -15.57 2.53
C ALA A 209 -4.66 -15.56 2.98
N PHE A 210 -5.08 -16.61 3.66
CA PHE A 210 -6.45 -16.86 4.04
C PHE A 210 -6.58 -17.09 5.55
N HIS A 211 -7.81 -17.08 6.04
CA HIS A 211 -8.10 -17.34 7.44
C HIS A 211 -7.44 -18.64 7.93
N ASP A 212 -6.92 -18.62 9.16
CA ASP A 212 -6.23 -19.71 9.84
C ASP A 212 -4.88 -20.13 9.26
N GLU A 213 -4.41 -19.55 8.15
CA GLU A 213 -3.04 -19.78 7.67
C GLU A 213 -2.00 -19.21 8.65
N GLU A 214 -0.87 -19.89 8.75
CA GLU A 214 0.30 -19.39 9.45
C GLU A 214 1.26 -18.74 8.46
N VAL A 215 1.73 -17.55 8.78
CA VAL A 215 2.70 -16.78 8.00
C VAL A 215 3.89 -16.41 8.87
N THR A 216 5.03 -16.25 8.24
CA THR A 216 6.26 -15.78 8.88
C THR A 216 6.68 -14.50 8.17
N ALA A 217 6.86 -13.42 8.91
CA ALA A 217 7.54 -12.23 8.43
C ALA A 217 8.98 -12.26 8.90
N ALA A 218 9.90 -11.95 8.01
CA ALA A 218 11.33 -11.96 8.30
C ALA A 218 12.01 -10.75 7.68
N SER A 219 13.07 -10.25 8.31
CA SER A 219 13.85 -9.13 7.80
C SER A 219 15.35 -9.33 7.92
N GLN A 220 16.07 -8.61 7.05
CA GLN A 220 17.52 -8.51 7.01
C GLN A 220 17.91 -7.04 6.89
N PRO A 221 18.84 -6.50 7.72
CA PRO A 221 19.44 -5.21 7.49
C PRO A 221 20.31 -5.27 6.22
N LEU A 222 20.22 -4.23 5.39
CA LEU A 222 21.01 -4.11 4.16
C LEU A 222 22.26 -3.23 4.34
N ASP A 223 22.32 -2.46 5.42
CA ASP A 223 23.39 -1.53 5.70
C ASP A 223 23.68 -1.52 7.22
N GLU A 224 24.94 -1.56 7.61
CA GLU A 224 25.35 -1.54 9.03
C GLU A 224 25.22 -0.15 9.67
N HIS A 225 25.23 0.92 8.85
CA HIS A 225 25.24 2.31 9.30
C HIS A 225 23.94 3.05 9.06
N LYS A 226 23.07 2.49 8.21
CA LYS A 226 21.76 3.07 7.87
C LYS A 226 20.67 2.09 8.19
N PRO A 227 19.59 2.51 8.82
CA PRO A 227 18.45 1.64 9.11
C PRO A 227 17.65 1.37 7.82
N VAL A 228 18.17 0.46 7.00
CA VAL A 228 17.58 -0.04 5.75
C VAL A 228 17.36 -1.54 5.90
N PHE A 229 16.11 -1.99 5.72
CA PHE A 229 15.76 -3.39 5.88
C PHE A 229 15.09 -3.92 4.62
N GLN A 230 15.39 -5.17 4.31
CA GLN A 230 14.66 -5.97 3.34
C GLN A 230 13.82 -6.99 4.08
N HIS A 231 12.56 -7.15 3.64
CA HIS A 231 11.58 -8.00 4.31
C HIS A 231 11.01 -9.03 3.35
N VAL A 232 10.58 -10.15 3.90
CA VAL A 232 9.78 -11.15 3.21
C VAL A 232 8.71 -11.67 4.15
N ILE A 233 7.49 -11.82 3.63
CA ILE A 233 6.39 -12.53 4.30
C ILE A 233 6.17 -13.83 3.54
N ARG A 234 6.21 -14.97 4.25
CA ARG A 234 6.09 -16.31 3.68
C ARG A 234 4.95 -17.08 4.30
N ARG A 235 4.29 -17.92 3.49
CA ARG A 235 3.40 -18.95 4.01
C ARG A 235 4.23 -20.05 4.67
N ARG A 236 3.92 -20.36 5.93
CA ARG A 236 4.73 -21.29 6.72
C ARG A 236 4.70 -22.74 6.19
N GLY A 237 3.59 -23.16 5.58
CA GLY A 237 3.42 -24.55 5.15
C GLY A 237 4.27 -24.96 3.94
N ASN A 238 4.40 -24.08 2.92
CA ASN A 238 5.08 -24.38 1.66
C ASN A 238 6.23 -23.43 1.33
N GLY A 239 6.43 -22.38 2.14
CA GLY A 239 7.50 -21.42 1.96
C GLY A 239 7.27 -20.40 0.83
N ASP A 240 6.07 -20.33 0.25
CA ASP A 240 5.76 -19.37 -0.80
C ASP A 240 5.86 -17.93 -0.29
N ASP A 241 6.53 -17.08 -1.04
CA ASP A 241 6.57 -15.64 -0.77
C ASP A 241 5.18 -15.02 -1.04
N LEU A 242 4.61 -14.39 -0.03
CA LEU A 242 3.33 -13.67 -0.10
C LEU A 242 3.54 -12.18 -0.33
N ALA A 243 4.60 -11.62 0.26
CA ALA A 243 5.02 -10.24 0.00
C ALA A 243 6.52 -10.09 0.23
N ARG A 244 7.11 -9.10 -0.47
CA ARG A 244 8.48 -8.64 -0.26
C ARG A 244 8.46 -7.15 -0.06
N ALA A 245 9.22 -6.64 0.91
CA ALA A 245 9.28 -5.22 1.15
C ALA A 245 10.72 -4.74 1.38
N LYS A 246 10.90 -3.43 1.21
CA LYS A 246 12.12 -2.72 1.60
C LYS A 246 11.70 -1.46 2.34
N THR A 247 12.31 -1.22 3.49
CA THR A 247 12.08 -0.01 4.28
C THR A 247 13.38 0.76 4.46
N VAL A 248 13.29 2.07 4.37
CA VAL A 248 14.37 3.02 4.67
C VAL A 248 13.88 3.93 5.78
N TRP A 249 14.72 4.12 6.79
CA TRP A 249 14.38 4.91 7.97
C TRP A 249 15.38 6.06 8.14
N GLN A 250 14.90 7.17 8.65
CA GLN A 250 15.72 8.33 8.98
C GLN A 250 15.66 8.63 10.47
N PRO A 251 16.80 8.93 11.12
CA PRO A 251 16.80 9.38 12.51
C PRO A 251 15.85 10.57 12.71
N LEU A 252 15.18 10.59 13.85
CA LEU A 252 14.41 11.75 14.27
C LEU A 252 15.37 12.90 14.54
N SER A 253 15.08 14.07 13.99
CA SER A 253 15.81 15.33 14.25
C SER A 253 15.46 15.91 15.61
#